data_155a1a9f51339b5881826204e57f2437
#
_entry.id   155a1a9f51339b5881826204e57f2437
#
_cell.length_a   1.000
_cell.length_b   1.000
_cell.length_c   1.000
_cell.angle_alpha   90.00
_cell.angle_beta   90.00
_cell.angle_gamma   90.00
#
_symmetry.space_group_name_H-M   'P 1'
#
loop_
_entity.id
_entity.type
_entity.pdbx_description
1 polymer ?
#
loop_
_entity_poly.entity_id
_entity_poly.type
_entity_poly.pdbx_seq_one_letter_code
_entity_poly.pdbx_strand_id
1 'polypeptide(L)'
;QEASSAVAQDTKQVEQAADGMANKVAGWLDKLSDSVRTLGEKSEEWSKDAATYKDQLKEQWPSIKEQFNQKLSEGMEKGQQSKEAVSKWLDDTFSQERINKAEEWMTNFKNGVTDNVVDPLVPYLLAMRYPNPMDEWNQGYRREYPVSIKGMDRPLQVTLPLSWNLSQNLQLGQNEFMSWRSESGTGQYVVALIETPTGATVDSIVAGLQKARPDAVTEKLPNSQIVRVYFPAKTDAENAVYYYAVPTGDQVFTVCGEVLRSKDEKTEALNQRLQAENNFFNAVASNIFVKPAS
;
A
#
# COMPACT_ATOMS: atom_id res chain seq x y z
N GLN A 1 38.67 11.50 -36.27
CA GLN A 1 39.08 11.27 -34.86
C GLN A 1 38.29 12.14 -33.85
N GLU A 2 37.88 13.36 -34.22
CA GLU A 2 37.15 14.28 -33.32
C GLU A 2 35.70 13.85 -33.03
N ALA A 3 34.98 13.23 -33.97
CA ALA A 3 33.62 12.77 -33.78
C ALA A 3 33.50 11.58 -32.79
N SER A 4 34.53 10.71 -32.74
CA SER A 4 34.58 9.57 -31.83
C SER A 4 34.81 10.00 -30.37
N SER A 5 35.50 11.11 -30.14
CA SER A 5 35.79 11.65 -28.80
C SER A 5 34.57 12.34 -28.20
N ALA A 6 33.77 13.05 -29.02
CA ALA A 6 32.54 13.72 -28.59
C ALA A 6 31.45 12.70 -28.17
N VAL A 7 31.29 11.64 -28.94
CA VAL A 7 30.34 10.57 -28.59
C VAL A 7 30.75 9.86 -27.29
N ALA A 8 32.04 9.61 -27.07
CA ALA A 8 32.54 9.01 -25.84
C ALA A 8 32.38 9.93 -24.62
N GLN A 9 32.46 11.25 -24.78
CA GLN A 9 32.22 12.24 -23.74
C GLN A 9 30.71 12.32 -23.38
N ASP A 10 29.83 12.34 -24.37
CA ASP A 10 28.40 12.33 -24.16
C ASP A 10 27.93 11.05 -23.46
N THR A 11 28.48 9.91 -23.84
CA THR A 11 28.15 8.63 -23.19
C THR A 11 28.59 8.63 -21.72
N LYS A 12 29.77 9.17 -21.40
CA LYS A 12 30.24 9.29 -20.02
C LYS A 12 29.40 10.24 -19.18
N GLN A 13 28.92 11.35 -19.75
CA GLN A 13 28.04 12.28 -19.05
C GLN A 13 26.67 11.68 -18.77
N VAL A 14 26.11 10.91 -19.69
CA VAL A 14 24.87 10.16 -19.51
C VAL A 14 25.02 9.08 -18.44
N GLU A 15 26.11 8.34 -18.45
CA GLU A 15 26.41 7.35 -17.42
C GLU A 15 26.58 7.97 -16.02
N GLN A 16 27.26 9.10 -15.92
CA GLN A 16 27.43 9.83 -14.66
C GLN A 16 26.10 10.41 -14.14
N ALA A 17 25.26 10.92 -15.03
CA ALA A 17 23.92 11.41 -14.68
C ALA A 17 23.01 10.26 -14.22
N ALA A 18 23.08 9.11 -14.87
CA ALA A 18 22.34 7.89 -14.48
C ALA A 18 22.80 7.37 -13.11
N ASP A 19 24.10 7.35 -12.85
CA ASP A 19 24.68 6.97 -11.55
C ASP A 19 24.29 7.94 -10.44
N GLY A 20 24.27 9.24 -10.70
CA GLY A 20 23.81 10.26 -9.77
C GLY A 20 22.34 10.11 -9.40
N MET A 21 21.49 9.79 -10.37
CA MET A 21 20.07 9.53 -10.14
C MET A 21 19.86 8.23 -9.36
N ALA A 22 20.59 7.17 -9.70
CA ALA A 22 20.56 5.90 -8.99
C ALA A 22 20.94 6.05 -7.51
N ASN A 23 21.94 6.88 -7.19
CA ASN A 23 22.33 7.18 -5.82
C ASN A 23 21.26 7.97 -5.06
N LYS A 24 20.58 8.92 -5.72
CA LYS A 24 19.45 9.65 -5.12
C LYS A 24 18.28 8.71 -4.80
N VAL A 25 17.94 7.80 -5.69
CA VAL A 25 16.89 6.80 -5.49
C VAL A 25 17.28 5.84 -4.37
N ALA A 26 18.52 5.37 -4.30
CA ALA A 26 18.99 4.49 -3.22
C ALA A 26 18.95 5.18 -1.85
N GLY A 27 19.42 6.42 -1.74
CA GLY A 27 19.36 7.21 -0.51
C GLY A 27 17.94 7.53 -0.07
N TRP A 28 17.04 7.71 -1.00
CA TRP A 28 15.63 7.91 -0.78
C TRP A 28 14.93 6.63 -0.30
N LEU A 29 15.29 5.46 -0.85
CA LEU A 29 14.81 4.14 -0.39
C LEU A 29 15.22 3.83 1.06
N ASP A 30 16.43 4.20 1.47
CA ASP A 30 16.87 4.03 2.86
C ASP A 30 15.99 4.86 3.81
N LYS A 31 15.69 6.11 3.46
CA LYS A 31 14.78 6.97 4.23
C LYS A 31 13.35 6.42 4.25
N LEU A 32 12.90 5.83 3.14
CA LEU A 32 11.60 5.20 3.03
C LEU A 32 11.49 3.97 3.94
N SER A 33 12.49 3.11 3.93
CA SER A 33 12.55 1.91 4.78
C SER A 33 12.45 2.27 6.26
N ASP A 34 13.16 3.32 6.70
CA ASP A 34 13.08 3.83 8.07
C ASP A 34 11.70 4.43 8.38
N SER A 35 11.10 5.16 7.44
CA SER A 35 9.76 5.75 7.58
C SER A 35 8.67 4.69 7.68
N VAL A 36 8.73 3.63 6.88
CA VAL A 36 7.77 2.51 6.93
C VAL A 36 7.88 1.75 8.25
N ARG A 37 9.09 1.60 8.80
CA ARG A 37 9.27 1.02 10.14
C ARG A 37 8.62 1.86 11.24
N THR A 38 8.75 3.18 11.16
CA THR A 38 8.12 4.13 12.10
C THR A 38 6.59 4.17 11.95
N LEU A 39 6.06 3.86 10.76
CA LEU A 39 4.62 3.77 10.48
C LEU A 39 3.92 2.69 11.31
N GLY A 40 4.55 1.54 11.48
CA GLY A 40 4.01 0.46 12.31
C GLY A 40 3.78 0.89 13.76
N GLU A 41 4.63 1.76 14.30
CA GLU A 41 4.55 2.26 15.66
C GLU A 41 3.53 3.39 15.83
N LYS A 42 3.35 4.27 14.83
CA LYS A 42 2.44 5.43 14.89
C LYS A 42 1.01 5.14 14.50
N SER A 43 0.72 4.06 13.78
CA SER A 43 -0.65 3.73 13.36
C SER A 43 -1.59 3.45 14.54
N GLU A 44 -1.07 3.06 15.70
CA GLU A 44 -1.83 2.91 16.93
C GLU A 44 -2.31 4.26 17.50
N GLU A 45 -1.54 5.34 17.35
CA GLU A 45 -1.94 6.67 17.77
C GLU A 45 -2.99 7.29 16.84
N TRP A 46 -2.93 7.03 15.54
CA TRP A 46 -3.84 7.60 14.55
C TRP A 46 -5.24 7.00 14.57
N SER A 47 -5.39 5.73 14.94
CA SER A 47 -6.70 5.13 15.15
C SER A 47 -7.45 5.78 16.31
N LYS A 48 -6.76 6.51 17.18
CA LYS A 48 -7.35 7.29 18.27
C LYS A 48 -7.92 8.64 17.80
N ASP A 49 -7.35 9.26 16.75
CA ASP A 49 -7.76 10.60 16.27
C ASP A 49 -8.83 10.56 15.16
N ALA A 50 -9.01 9.44 14.46
CA ALA A 50 -10.05 9.27 13.45
C ALA A 50 -11.46 9.13 14.03
N ALA A 51 -11.61 9.37 15.30
CA ALA A 51 -12.82 9.09 16.03
C ALA A 51 -13.71 10.31 16.18
N THR A 52 -14.57 10.57 15.23
CA THR A 52 -15.87 11.19 15.44
C THR A 52 -16.93 10.20 15.95
N TYR A 53 -16.52 9.00 16.33
CA TYR A 53 -17.41 7.99 16.87
C TYR A 53 -17.54 8.14 18.37
N LYS A 54 -18.79 8.12 18.83
CA LYS A 54 -19.21 8.33 20.22
C LYS A 54 -18.24 7.74 21.24
N ASP A 55 -17.94 8.50 22.25
CA ASP A 55 -16.91 8.30 23.28
C ASP A 55 -16.84 6.88 23.91
N GLN A 56 -17.92 6.12 23.87
CA GLN A 56 -17.97 4.77 24.43
C GLN A 56 -17.27 3.70 23.58
N LEU A 57 -17.18 3.89 22.27
CA LEU A 57 -16.40 2.99 21.39
C LEU A 57 -14.91 3.36 21.38
N LYS A 58 -14.59 4.62 21.68
CA LYS A 58 -13.23 5.13 21.71
C LYS A 58 -12.36 4.43 22.73
N GLU A 59 -12.86 4.18 23.92
CA GLU A 59 -12.10 3.54 25.00
C GLU A 59 -11.96 2.02 24.79
N GLN A 60 -12.95 1.40 24.20
CA GLN A 60 -12.98 -0.06 23.98
C GLN A 60 -12.35 -0.49 22.67
N TRP A 61 -12.23 0.43 21.71
CA TRP A 61 -11.82 0.14 20.35
C TRP A 61 -10.42 -0.50 20.21
N PRO A 62 -9.36 -0.05 20.90
CA PRO A 62 -8.05 -0.70 20.84
C PRO A 62 -8.07 -2.15 21.30
N SER A 63 -8.84 -2.45 22.35
CA SER A 63 -8.99 -3.82 22.87
C SER A 63 -9.79 -4.70 21.89
N ILE A 64 -10.85 -4.16 21.31
CA ILE A 64 -11.66 -4.85 20.30
C ILE A 64 -10.84 -5.14 19.05
N LYS A 65 -10.06 -4.16 18.58
CA LYS A 65 -9.16 -4.31 17.43
C LYS A 65 -8.10 -5.38 17.67
N GLU A 66 -7.49 -5.40 18.83
CA GLU A 66 -6.49 -6.40 19.20
C GLU A 66 -7.10 -7.82 19.26
N GLN A 67 -8.24 -7.98 19.90
CA GLN A 67 -8.95 -9.24 19.96
C GLN A 67 -9.40 -9.72 18.58
N PHE A 68 -9.85 -8.82 17.74
CA PHE A 68 -10.24 -9.13 16.38
C PHE A 68 -9.04 -9.59 15.52
N ASN A 69 -7.93 -8.87 15.59
CA ASN A 69 -6.71 -9.24 14.89
C ASN A 69 -6.15 -10.58 15.37
N GLN A 70 -6.22 -10.84 16.67
CA GLN A 70 -5.83 -12.12 17.24
C GLN A 70 -6.74 -13.26 16.73
N LYS A 71 -8.05 -13.06 16.69
CA LYS A 71 -9.00 -14.04 16.15
C LYS A 71 -8.80 -14.29 14.67
N LEU A 72 -8.52 -13.27 13.88
CA LEU A 72 -8.18 -13.43 12.46
C LEU A 72 -6.89 -14.23 12.27
N SER A 73 -5.84 -13.94 13.06
CA SER A 73 -4.58 -14.68 13.00
C SER A 73 -4.74 -16.14 13.36
N GLU A 74 -5.45 -16.45 14.45
CA GLU A 74 -5.83 -17.81 14.82
C GLU A 74 -6.62 -18.49 13.69
N GLY A 75 -7.39 -17.69 12.98
CA GLY A 75 -8.22 -18.10 11.90
C GLY A 75 -7.50 -18.55 10.66
N MET A 76 -6.41 -17.89 10.30
CA MET A 76 -5.59 -18.29 9.15
C MET A 76 -4.82 -19.58 9.39
N GLU A 77 -4.46 -19.86 10.64
CA GLU A 77 -3.83 -21.13 11.02
C GLU A 77 -4.80 -22.32 10.94
N LYS A 78 -6.10 -22.10 11.11
CA LYS A 78 -7.13 -23.15 11.26
C LYS A 78 -8.10 -23.30 10.08
N GLY A 79 -8.00 -22.48 9.02
CA GLY A 79 -8.86 -22.56 7.83
C GLY A 79 -10.30 -22.09 8.04
N GLN A 80 -11.28 -22.70 7.37
CA GLN A 80 -12.68 -22.23 7.37
C GLN A 80 -13.36 -22.17 8.75
N GLN A 81 -12.92 -22.95 9.72
CA GLN A 81 -13.49 -22.95 11.08
C GLN A 81 -13.36 -21.59 11.79
N SER A 82 -12.49 -20.74 11.32
CA SER A 82 -12.25 -19.45 11.89
C SER A 82 -13.20 -18.35 11.43
N LYS A 83 -13.77 -18.47 10.23
CA LYS A 83 -14.83 -17.53 9.78
C LYS A 83 -16.05 -17.63 10.69
N GLU A 84 -16.44 -18.83 11.08
CA GLU A 84 -17.54 -19.06 12.01
C GLU A 84 -17.22 -18.54 13.41
N ALA A 85 -16.01 -18.75 13.91
CA ALA A 85 -15.58 -18.27 15.20
C ALA A 85 -15.51 -16.73 15.26
N VAL A 86 -15.05 -16.08 14.21
CA VAL A 86 -15.01 -14.61 14.10
C VAL A 86 -16.42 -14.05 13.97
N SER A 87 -17.28 -14.67 13.18
CA SER A 87 -18.69 -14.30 13.06
C SER A 87 -19.41 -14.36 14.40
N LYS A 88 -19.21 -15.45 15.13
CA LYS A 88 -19.77 -15.62 16.47
C LYS A 88 -19.24 -14.57 17.44
N TRP A 89 -17.95 -14.29 17.39
CA TRP A 89 -17.35 -13.26 18.25
C TRP A 89 -17.94 -11.87 17.95
N LEU A 90 -18.15 -11.51 16.67
CA LEU A 90 -18.81 -10.25 16.29
C LEU A 90 -20.24 -10.19 16.83
N ASP A 91 -21.01 -11.27 16.67
CA ASP A 91 -22.38 -11.36 17.16
C ASP A 91 -22.45 -11.25 18.69
N ASP A 92 -21.47 -11.81 19.39
CA ASP A 92 -21.37 -11.74 20.86
C ASP A 92 -20.89 -10.37 21.35
N THR A 93 -20.11 -9.63 20.55
CA THR A 93 -19.47 -8.35 20.94
C THR A 93 -20.33 -7.15 20.56
N PHE A 94 -21.00 -7.21 19.41
CA PHE A 94 -21.81 -6.12 18.89
C PHE A 94 -23.28 -6.55 18.86
N SER A 95 -24.18 -5.60 19.14
CA SER A 95 -25.62 -5.87 18.96
C SER A 95 -25.94 -6.16 17.50
N GLN A 96 -26.95 -6.97 17.26
CA GLN A 96 -27.41 -7.28 15.90
C GLN A 96 -27.83 -6.01 15.16
N GLU A 97 -28.43 -5.04 15.87
CA GLU A 97 -28.78 -3.74 15.30
C GLU A 97 -27.56 -3.00 14.77
N ARG A 98 -26.44 -3.04 15.51
CA ARG A 98 -25.20 -2.38 15.10
C ARG A 98 -24.59 -3.03 13.88
N ILE A 99 -24.59 -4.36 13.80
CA ILE A 99 -24.15 -5.12 12.64
C ILE A 99 -25.04 -4.82 11.43
N ASN A 100 -26.34 -4.79 11.60
CA ASN A 100 -27.29 -4.47 10.53
C ASN A 100 -27.07 -3.08 9.94
N LYS A 101 -26.74 -2.08 10.76
CA LYS A 101 -26.40 -0.72 10.29
C LYS A 101 -25.15 -0.73 9.41
N ALA A 102 -24.12 -1.46 9.79
CA ALA A 102 -22.92 -1.59 9.00
C ALA A 102 -23.20 -2.32 7.66
N GLU A 103 -24.00 -3.35 7.68
CA GLU A 103 -24.44 -4.09 6.48
C GLU A 103 -25.27 -3.21 5.54
N GLU A 104 -26.18 -2.42 6.08
CA GLU A 104 -26.95 -1.43 5.31
C GLU A 104 -26.03 -0.39 4.67
N TRP A 105 -25.04 0.09 5.40
CA TRP A 105 -24.04 1.02 4.87
C TRP A 105 -23.27 0.38 3.69
N MET A 106 -22.86 -0.88 3.82
CA MET A 106 -22.16 -1.62 2.76
C MET A 106 -23.04 -1.79 1.51
N THR A 107 -24.31 -2.09 1.69
CA THR A 107 -25.28 -2.22 0.60
C THR A 107 -25.48 -0.88 -0.11
N ASN A 108 -25.62 0.20 0.64
CA ASN A 108 -25.76 1.55 0.10
C ASN A 108 -24.49 1.97 -0.67
N PHE A 109 -23.32 1.63 -0.17
CA PHE A 109 -22.07 1.88 -0.87
C PHE A 109 -22.03 1.18 -2.23
N LYS A 110 -22.38 -0.09 -2.30
CA LYS A 110 -22.47 -0.84 -3.57
C LYS A 110 -23.46 -0.22 -4.56
N ASN A 111 -24.56 0.33 -4.07
CA ASN A 111 -25.60 0.93 -4.89
C ASN A 111 -25.29 2.38 -5.29
N GLY A 112 -24.09 2.89 -4.97
CA GLY A 112 -23.66 4.25 -5.31
C GLY A 112 -24.26 5.33 -4.42
N VAL A 113 -24.95 4.96 -3.34
CA VAL A 113 -25.43 5.89 -2.31
C VAL A 113 -24.30 6.02 -1.29
N THR A 114 -23.47 7.03 -1.42
CA THR A 114 -22.30 7.20 -0.56
C THR A 114 -22.51 8.23 0.51
N ASP A 115 -22.37 7.82 1.77
CA ASP A 115 -21.87 8.71 2.81
C ASP A 115 -20.33 8.79 2.70
N ASN A 116 -19.78 9.99 2.79
CA ASN A 116 -18.35 10.21 2.74
C ASN A 116 -17.59 9.63 3.94
N VAL A 117 -18.32 9.16 4.94
CA VAL A 117 -17.76 8.58 6.17
C VAL A 117 -18.02 7.08 6.17
N VAL A 118 -16.94 6.31 6.15
CA VAL A 118 -17.02 4.84 6.26
C VAL A 118 -17.45 4.47 7.67
N ASP A 119 -18.49 3.65 7.78
CA ASP A 119 -18.90 3.10 9.09
C ASP A 119 -17.73 2.31 9.70
N PRO A 120 -17.31 2.60 10.95
CA PRO A 120 -16.13 2.02 11.57
C PRO A 120 -16.14 0.49 11.71
N LEU A 121 -17.31 -0.13 11.69
CA LEU A 121 -17.43 -1.59 11.73
C LEU A 121 -17.19 -2.24 10.35
N VAL A 122 -17.40 -1.48 9.27
CA VAL A 122 -17.28 -1.97 7.90
C VAL A 122 -15.90 -2.57 7.57
N PRO A 123 -14.76 -1.95 7.92
CA PRO A 123 -13.46 -2.55 7.65
C PRO A 123 -13.28 -3.95 8.23
N TYR A 124 -13.84 -4.19 9.42
CA TYR A 124 -13.77 -5.49 10.09
C TYR A 124 -14.68 -6.53 9.44
N LEU A 125 -15.88 -6.13 9.05
CA LEU A 125 -16.80 -7.01 8.31
C LEU A 125 -16.21 -7.37 6.94
N LEU A 126 -15.60 -6.42 6.25
CA LEU A 126 -14.94 -6.66 4.97
C LEU A 126 -13.73 -7.59 5.11
N ALA A 127 -12.90 -7.39 6.13
CA ALA A 127 -11.75 -8.26 6.38
C ALA A 127 -12.17 -9.70 6.71
N MET A 128 -13.26 -9.86 7.45
CA MET A 128 -13.82 -11.18 7.75
C MET A 128 -14.35 -11.88 6.49
N ARG A 129 -15.02 -11.15 5.60
CA ARG A 129 -15.57 -11.70 4.35
C ARG A 129 -14.53 -11.91 3.28
N TYR A 130 -13.59 -10.96 3.19
CA TYR A 130 -12.57 -10.88 2.17
C TYR A 130 -11.19 -10.70 2.81
N PRO A 131 -10.60 -11.79 3.35
CA PRO A 131 -9.26 -11.73 3.94
C PRO A 131 -8.19 -11.34 2.93
N ASN A 132 -8.44 -11.64 1.65
CA ASN A 132 -7.57 -11.27 0.55
C ASN A 132 -8.01 -9.90 -0.01
N PRO A 133 -7.11 -8.90 -0.10
CA PRO A 133 -7.46 -7.56 -0.58
C PRO A 133 -7.97 -7.54 -2.03
N MET A 134 -7.55 -8.49 -2.88
CA MET A 134 -8.04 -8.59 -4.24
C MET A 134 -9.51 -9.01 -4.31
N ASP A 135 -9.97 -9.85 -3.40
CA ASP A 135 -11.36 -10.27 -3.34
C ASP A 135 -12.27 -9.10 -2.94
N GLU A 136 -11.87 -8.31 -1.96
CA GLU A 136 -12.56 -7.08 -1.58
C GLU A 136 -12.65 -6.10 -2.77
N TRP A 137 -11.53 -5.89 -3.45
CA TRP A 137 -11.44 -5.07 -4.64
C TRP A 137 -12.39 -5.54 -5.75
N ASN A 138 -12.38 -6.82 -6.07
CA ASN A 138 -13.21 -7.41 -7.12
C ASN A 138 -14.70 -7.37 -6.81
N GLN A 139 -15.09 -7.35 -5.54
CA GLN A 139 -16.47 -7.19 -5.12
C GLN A 139 -16.97 -5.73 -5.20
N GLY A 140 -16.11 -4.80 -5.58
CA GLY A 140 -16.45 -3.39 -5.72
C GLY A 140 -16.28 -2.57 -4.42
N TYR A 141 -15.79 -3.17 -3.35
CA TYR A 141 -15.44 -2.45 -2.12
C TYR A 141 -14.08 -1.81 -2.24
N ARG A 142 -14.03 -0.72 -2.97
CA ARG A 142 -12.85 0.09 -3.23
C ARG A 142 -13.22 1.55 -3.32
N ARG A 143 -12.27 2.43 -3.08
CA ARG A 143 -12.46 3.87 -3.21
C ARG A 143 -11.23 4.54 -3.79
N GLU A 144 -11.45 5.68 -4.44
CA GLU A 144 -10.41 6.54 -4.97
C GLU A 144 -9.98 7.56 -3.91
N TYR A 145 -8.67 7.72 -3.76
CA TYR A 145 -8.07 8.76 -2.94
C TYR A 145 -7.44 9.80 -3.86
N PRO A 146 -7.84 11.07 -3.77
CA PRO A 146 -7.17 12.15 -4.46
C PRO A 146 -5.85 12.47 -3.76
N VAL A 147 -4.78 12.56 -4.54
CA VAL A 147 -3.45 12.91 -4.07
C VAL A 147 -2.99 14.16 -4.79
N SER A 148 -2.91 15.27 -4.06
CA SER A 148 -2.40 16.53 -4.60
C SER A 148 -0.89 16.52 -4.61
N ILE A 149 -0.30 16.66 -5.79
CA ILE A 149 1.14 16.69 -6.01
C ILE A 149 1.56 18.12 -6.36
N LYS A 150 2.59 18.60 -5.69
CA LYS A 150 3.13 19.93 -5.96
C LYS A 150 3.60 20.05 -7.41
N GLY A 151 3.13 21.09 -8.11
CA GLY A 151 3.44 21.31 -9.52
C GLY A 151 2.52 20.61 -10.52
N MET A 152 1.53 19.87 -10.05
CA MET A 152 0.46 19.32 -10.88
C MET A 152 -0.84 20.10 -10.69
N ASP A 153 -1.50 20.44 -11.79
CA ASP A 153 -2.77 21.18 -11.76
C ASP A 153 -3.95 20.31 -11.31
N ARG A 154 -3.81 19.01 -11.40
CA ARG A 154 -4.85 18.04 -11.08
C ARG A 154 -4.32 16.95 -10.17
N PRO A 155 -5.16 16.45 -9.24
CA PRO A 155 -4.75 15.37 -8.35
C PRO A 155 -4.57 14.05 -9.11
N LEU A 156 -3.66 13.22 -8.61
CA LEU A 156 -3.64 11.80 -8.91
C LEU A 156 -4.80 11.10 -8.17
N GLN A 157 -5.37 10.09 -8.80
CA GLN A 157 -6.29 9.17 -8.15
C GLN A 157 -5.59 7.85 -7.89
N VAL A 158 -5.60 7.43 -6.64
CA VAL A 158 -5.12 6.12 -6.20
C VAL A 158 -6.31 5.33 -5.69
N THR A 159 -6.56 4.17 -6.25
CA THR A 159 -7.68 3.30 -5.86
C THR A 159 -7.19 2.22 -4.91
N LEU A 160 -7.86 2.09 -3.77
CA LEU A 160 -7.52 1.13 -2.72
C LEU A 160 -8.78 0.42 -2.20
N PRO A 161 -8.64 -0.73 -1.55
CA PRO A 161 -9.77 -1.38 -0.89
C PRO A 161 -10.43 -0.44 0.13
N LEU A 162 -11.74 -0.55 0.26
CA LEU A 162 -12.55 0.30 1.13
C LEU A 162 -12.14 0.20 2.61
N SER A 163 -11.68 -0.98 3.04
CA SER A 163 -11.22 -1.24 4.41
C SER A 163 -9.87 -0.60 4.76
N TRP A 164 -9.16 -0.10 3.76
CA TRP A 164 -7.84 0.49 3.99
C TRP A 164 -7.94 1.95 4.40
N ASN A 165 -7.05 2.38 5.28
CA ASN A 165 -6.99 3.75 5.76
C ASN A 165 -5.70 4.45 5.33
N LEU A 166 -5.81 5.75 5.11
CA LEU A 166 -4.65 6.62 4.96
C LEU A 166 -3.86 6.60 6.28
N SER A 167 -2.66 6.04 6.22
CA SER A 167 -1.77 5.94 7.39
C SER A 167 -0.92 7.17 7.58
N GLN A 168 -0.38 7.71 6.50
CA GLN A 168 0.49 8.88 6.56
C GLN A 168 0.42 9.72 5.29
N ASN A 169 0.61 11.01 5.52
CA ASN A 169 0.96 11.98 4.51
C ASN A 169 2.20 12.72 5.04
N LEU A 170 3.37 12.39 4.51
CA LEU A 170 4.64 12.94 4.94
C LEU A 170 5.35 13.61 3.77
N GLN A 171 6.09 14.67 4.09
CA GLN A 171 7.03 15.24 3.17
C GLN A 171 8.44 14.78 3.51
N LEU A 172 9.06 14.02 2.58
CA LEU A 172 10.44 13.55 2.68
C LEU A 172 11.34 14.47 1.83
N GLY A 173 11.90 15.47 2.45
CA GLY A 173 12.65 16.50 1.74
C GLY A 173 11.75 17.33 0.81
N GLN A 174 11.95 17.22 -0.50
CA GLN A 174 11.10 17.88 -1.51
C GLN A 174 10.02 16.94 -2.09
N ASN A 175 10.01 15.67 -1.69
CA ASN A 175 9.11 14.65 -2.23
C ASN A 175 7.97 14.37 -1.25
N GLU A 176 6.77 14.23 -1.78
CA GLU A 176 5.62 13.79 -1.02
C GLU A 176 5.58 12.26 -0.88
N PHE A 177 5.15 11.82 0.28
CA PHE A 177 4.97 10.41 0.61
C PHE A 177 3.60 10.21 1.21
N MET A 178 2.80 9.35 0.59
CA MET A 178 1.51 8.93 1.14
C MET A 178 1.48 7.42 1.27
N SER A 179 0.95 6.94 2.37
CA SER A 179 0.77 5.51 2.56
C SER A 179 -0.60 5.17 3.10
N TRP A 180 -1.08 4.00 2.69
CA TRP A 180 -2.33 3.40 3.13
C TRP A 180 -2.03 2.01 3.67
N ARG A 181 -2.77 1.63 4.68
CA ARG A 181 -2.59 0.36 5.36
C ARG A 181 -3.92 -0.34 5.56
N SER A 182 -3.93 -1.66 5.41
CA SER A 182 -5.07 -2.45 5.83
C SER A 182 -5.15 -2.42 7.36
N GLU A 183 -6.28 -2.00 7.90
CA GLU A 183 -6.52 -1.96 9.35
C GLU A 183 -6.83 -3.33 9.92
N SER A 184 -7.41 -4.16 9.09
CA SER A 184 -7.90 -5.46 9.47
C SER A 184 -7.26 -6.50 8.59
N GLY A 185 -6.98 -7.58 9.13
CA GLY A 185 -6.47 -8.69 8.37
C GLY A 185 -5.25 -9.29 9.00
N THR A 186 -5.07 -10.47 8.62
CA THR A 186 -4.01 -11.37 8.98
C THR A 186 -2.70 -10.99 8.34
N GLY A 187 -2.75 -10.17 7.32
CA GLY A 187 -1.58 -9.58 6.71
C GLY A 187 -1.62 -8.07 6.88
N GLN A 188 -0.59 -7.52 7.42
CA GLN A 188 -0.40 -6.09 7.39
C GLN A 188 0.13 -5.72 6.03
N TYR A 189 -0.77 -5.22 5.16
CA TYR A 189 -0.43 -4.77 3.83
C TYR A 189 -0.30 -3.25 3.82
N VAL A 190 0.72 -2.75 3.16
CA VAL A 190 0.95 -1.32 2.98
C VAL A 190 1.10 -1.02 1.51
N VAL A 191 0.47 0.04 1.05
CA VAL A 191 0.74 0.68 -0.24
C VAL A 191 1.23 2.09 0.04
N ALA A 192 2.33 2.45 -0.58
CA ALA A 192 2.87 3.80 -0.51
C ALA A 192 3.02 4.39 -1.92
N LEU A 193 2.64 5.64 -2.07
CA LEU A 193 2.91 6.44 -3.25
C LEU A 193 3.98 7.45 -2.92
N ILE A 194 4.99 7.52 -3.76
CA ILE A 194 6.14 8.36 -3.54
C ILE A 194 6.45 9.15 -4.80
N GLU A 195 6.50 10.47 -4.65
CA GLU A 195 6.98 11.34 -5.70
C GLU A 195 8.48 11.11 -5.91
N THR A 196 8.85 10.85 -7.15
CA THR A 196 10.25 10.64 -7.52
C THR A 196 10.98 11.98 -7.75
N PRO A 197 12.31 11.98 -7.71
CA PRO A 197 13.08 13.16 -8.06
C PRO A 197 12.72 13.68 -9.46
N THR A 198 12.73 15.01 -9.63
CA THR A 198 12.46 15.65 -10.91
C THR A 198 13.39 15.11 -11.99
N GLY A 199 12.82 14.78 -13.15
CA GLY A 199 13.56 14.23 -14.29
C GLY A 199 13.83 12.71 -14.22
N ALA A 200 13.36 12.03 -13.17
CA ALA A 200 13.44 10.57 -13.10
C ALA A 200 12.63 9.92 -14.22
N THR A 201 13.21 8.86 -14.78
CA THR A 201 12.58 8.00 -15.78
C THR A 201 12.32 6.63 -15.19
N VAL A 202 11.49 5.82 -15.83
CA VAL A 202 11.31 4.42 -15.42
C VAL A 202 12.65 3.71 -15.35
N ASP A 203 13.51 3.87 -16.37
CA ASP A 203 14.82 3.23 -16.41
C ASP A 203 15.74 3.71 -15.29
N SER A 204 15.74 5.01 -14.94
CA SER A 204 16.56 5.53 -13.85
C SER A 204 16.10 5.02 -12.47
N ILE A 205 14.80 4.89 -12.26
CA ILE A 205 14.26 4.33 -11.02
C ILE A 205 14.62 2.85 -10.89
N VAL A 206 14.42 2.07 -11.96
CA VAL A 206 14.78 0.65 -11.98
C VAL A 206 16.28 0.46 -11.75
N ALA A 207 17.12 1.25 -12.40
CA ALA A 207 18.58 1.20 -12.19
C ALA A 207 18.97 1.50 -10.75
N GLY A 208 18.33 2.51 -10.12
CA GLY A 208 18.56 2.83 -8.71
C GLY A 208 18.14 1.72 -7.75
N LEU A 209 17.01 1.09 -8.01
CA LEU A 209 16.53 -0.06 -7.24
C LEU A 209 17.47 -1.27 -7.37
N GLN A 210 17.92 -1.59 -8.58
CA GLN A 210 18.86 -2.66 -8.83
C GLN A 210 20.24 -2.41 -8.22
N LYS A 211 20.67 -1.16 -8.17
CA LYS A 211 21.91 -0.77 -7.48
C LYS A 211 21.79 -0.97 -5.97
N ALA A 212 20.66 -0.64 -5.38
CA ALA A 212 20.39 -0.89 -3.95
C ALA A 212 20.31 -2.37 -3.63
N ARG A 213 19.73 -3.18 -4.52
CA ARG A 213 19.57 -4.63 -4.39
C ARG A 213 19.87 -5.32 -5.71
N PRO A 214 21.14 -5.74 -5.94
CA PRO A 214 21.56 -6.38 -7.20
C PRO A 214 20.82 -7.69 -7.53
N ASP A 215 20.26 -8.34 -6.52
CA ASP A 215 19.46 -9.58 -6.67
C ASP A 215 17.96 -9.33 -6.89
N ALA A 216 17.54 -8.08 -6.94
CA ALA A 216 16.13 -7.74 -7.19
C ALA A 216 15.68 -8.25 -8.58
N VAL A 217 14.46 -8.76 -8.64
CA VAL A 217 13.86 -9.28 -9.87
C VAL A 217 13.00 -8.19 -10.52
N THR A 218 13.31 -7.87 -11.77
CA THR A 218 12.62 -6.85 -12.55
C THR A 218 11.67 -7.49 -13.55
N GLU A 219 10.43 -6.99 -13.61
CA GLU A 219 9.41 -7.46 -14.53
C GLU A 219 8.59 -6.27 -15.05
N LYS A 220 8.38 -6.23 -16.36
CA LYS A 220 7.45 -5.27 -16.99
C LYS A 220 6.04 -5.84 -16.94
N LEU A 221 5.07 -5.04 -16.47
CA LEU A 221 3.67 -5.47 -16.46
C LEU A 221 3.12 -5.58 -17.89
N PRO A 222 2.28 -6.60 -18.18
CA PRO A 222 1.71 -6.80 -19.50
C PRO A 222 0.91 -5.59 -19.98
N ASN A 223 1.05 -5.23 -21.25
CA ASN A 223 0.34 -4.11 -21.90
C ASN A 223 0.48 -2.75 -21.19
N SER A 224 1.61 -2.54 -20.54
CA SER A 224 1.88 -1.37 -19.70
C SER A 224 3.32 -0.92 -19.85
N GLN A 225 3.59 0.34 -19.49
CA GLN A 225 4.95 0.87 -19.34
C GLN A 225 5.47 0.76 -17.90
N ILE A 226 4.66 0.18 -17.01
CA ILE A 226 4.99 0.00 -15.59
C ILE A 226 6.00 -1.13 -15.45
N VAL A 227 7.07 -0.88 -14.70
CA VAL A 227 8.07 -1.89 -14.34
C VAL A 227 7.98 -2.16 -12.84
N ARG A 228 7.87 -3.43 -12.49
CA ARG A 228 7.89 -3.91 -11.10
C ARG A 228 9.28 -4.43 -10.75
N VAL A 229 9.78 -4.06 -9.58
CA VAL A 229 11.04 -4.55 -9.03
C VAL A 229 10.74 -5.23 -7.69
N TYR A 230 11.01 -6.52 -7.61
CA TYR A 230 10.75 -7.34 -6.43
C TYR A 230 11.98 -7.41 -5.52
N PHE A 231 11.79 -7.00 -4.27
CA PHE A 231 12.76 -7.12 -3.19
C PHE A 231 12.31 -8.21 -2.21
N PRO A 232 12.79 -9.45 -2.34
CA PRO A 232 12.49 -10.47 -1.34
C PRO A 232 13.14 -10.11 0.00
N ALA A 233 12.47 -10.44 1.10
CA ALA A 233 13.10 -10.42 2.40
C ALA A 233 14.18 -11.50 2.46
N LYS A 234 15.35 -11.17 2.99
CA LYS A 234 16.50 -12.09 3.15
C LYS A 234 16.75 -12.43 4.61
N THR A 235 16.36 -11.54 5.50
CA THR A 235 16.57 -11.68 6.94
C THR A 235 15.25 -11.53 7.67
N ASP A 236 15.21 -11.92 8.95
CA ASP A 236 14.03 -11.77 9.80
C ASP A 236 13.72 -10.32 10.18
N ALA A 237 14.62 -9.38 9.86
CA ALA A 237 14.43 -7.95 10.07
C ALA A 237 13.85 -7.21 8.85
N GLU A 238 13.81 -7.85 7.68
CA GLU A 238 13.34 -7.25 6.43
C GLU A 238 11.89 -7.61 6.14
N ASN A 239 11.20 -6.68 5.47
CA ASN A 239 9.91 -6.93 4.83
C ASN A 239 10.12 -7.29 3.36
N ALA A 240 9.15 -7.95 2.76
CA ALA A 240 9.11 -8.21 1.33
C ALA A 240 8.38 -7.07 0.62
N VAL A 241 8.91 -6.57 -0.48
CA VAL A 241 8.43 -5.36 -1.15
C VAL A 241 8.40 -5.51 -2.66
N TYR A 242 7.31 -5.03 -3.27
CA TYR A 242 7.25 -4.69 -4.69
C TYR A 242 7.39 -3.18 -4.86
N TYR A 243 8.33 -2.75 -5.69
CA TYR A 243 8.41 -1.38 -6.18
C TYR A 243 7.93 -1.31 -7.61
N TYR A 244 7.10 -0.32 -7.90
CA TYR A 244 6.59 -0.07 -9.25
C TYR A 244 7.03 1.30 -9.72
N ALA A 245 7.69 1.37 -10.85
CA ALA A 245 7.94 2.63 -11.54
C ALA A 245 6.76 2.88 -12.50
N VAL A 246 5.93 3.87 -12.16
CA VAL A 246 4.67 4.16 -12.85
C VAL A 246 4.76 5.49 -13.57
N PRO A 247 4.86 5.49 -14.92
CA PRO A 247 4.78 6.72 -15.69
C PRO A 247 3.34 7.26 -15.71
N THR A 248 3.18 8.52 -15.36
CA THR A 248 1.89 9.20 -15.32
C THR A 248 2.04 10.60 -15.91
N GLY A 249 1.62 10.78 -17.15
CA GLY A 249 1.87 12.03 -17.88
C GLY A 249 3.37 12.25 -18.08
N ASP A 250 3.86 13.40 -17.69
CA ASP A 250 5.27 13.79 -17.80
C ASP A 250 6.13 13.38 -16.59
N GLN A 251 5.54 12.74 -15.61
CA GLN A 251 6.20 12.34 -14.37
C GLN A 251 6.18 10.82 -14.20
N VAL A 252 7.11 10.34 -13.40
CA VAL A 252 7.15 8.94 -12.96
C VAL A 252 7.01 8.90 -11.46
N PHE A 253 6.08 8.09 -10.96
CA PHE A 253 5.89 7.85 -9.53
C PHE A 253 6.40 6.48 -9.16
N THR A 254 6.85 6.34 -7.93
CA THR A 254 7.12 5.02 -7.35
C THR A 254 5.99 4.63 -6.43
N VAL A 255 5.46 3.45 -6.68
CA VAL A 255 4.47 2.80 -5.82
C VAL A 255 5.15 1.63 -5.11
N CYS A 256 4.98 1.55 -3.81
CA CYS A 256 5.42 0.41 -3.01
C CYS A 256 4.23 -0.43 -2.60
N GLY A 257 4.31 -1.73 -2.84
CA GLY A 257 3.46 -2.72 -2.20
C GLY A 257 4.29 -3.53 -1.21
N GLU A 258 3.93 -3.51 0.06
CA GLU A 258 4.70 -4.14 1.11
C GLU A 258 3.82 -5.03 1.98
N VAL A 259 4.39 -6.14 2.41
CA VAL A 259 3.80 -7.05 3.39
C VAL A 259 4.65 -6.98 4.64
N LEU A 260 4.04 -6.58 5.75
CA LEU A 260 4.71 -6.49 7.03
C LEU A 260 4.76 -7.87 7.68
N ARG A 261 5.88 -8.17 8.31
CA ARG A 261 6.09 -9.45 9.00
C ARG A 261 5.15 -9.58 10.20
N SER A 262 4.44 -10.69 10.26
CA SER A 262 3.71 -11.09 11.45
C SER A 262 4.64 -11.66 12.51
N LYS A 263 4.20 -11.68 13.77
CA LYS A 263 4.96 -12.29 14.84
C LYS A 263 5.28 -13.75 14.49
N ASP A 264 6.55 -14.14 14.65
CA ASP A 264 7.06 -15.50 14.40
C ASP A 264 6.94 -15.97 12.92
N GLU A 265 6.64 -15.07 11.99
CA GLU A 265 6.60 -15.41 10.57
C GLU A 265 8.01 -15.62 10.00
N LYS A 266 8.21 -16.76 9.33
CA LYS A 266 9.46 -17.08 8.66
C LYS A 266 9.62 -16.25 7.38
N THR A 267 10.85 -15.93 7.03
CA THR A 267 11.19 -15.13 5.84
C THR A 267 10.63 -15.73 4.55
N GLU A 268 10.70 -17.05 4.38
CA GLU A 268 10.13 -17.73 3.21
C GLU A 268 8.61 -17.58 3.13
N ALA A 269 7.92 -17.74 4.25
CA ALA A 269 6.46 -17.56 4.32
C ALA A 269 6.04 -16.12 4.02
N LEU A 270 6.79 -15.13 4.50
CA LEU A 270 6.59 -13.72 4.20
C LEU A 270 6.72 -13.44 2.70
N ASN A 271 7.77 -13.95 2.07
CA ASN A 271 7.98 -13.79 0.63
C ASN A 271 6.86 -14.46 -0.19
N GLN A 272 6.42 -15.64 0.20
CA GLN A 272 5.30 -16.33 -0.44
C GLN A 272 3.99 -15.55 -0.29
N ARG A 273 3.76 -14.93 0.86
CA ARG A 273 2.58 -14.11 1.12
C ARG A 273 2.54 -12.85 0.24
N LEU A 274 3.67 -12.18 0.03
CA LEU A 274 3.75 -11.08 -0.92
C LEU A 274 3.46 -11.56 -2.36
N GLN A 275 4.07 -12.65 -2.78
CA GLN A 275 3.87 -13.20 -4.12
C GLN A 275 2.44 -13.65 -4.37
N ALA A 276 1.76 -14.16 -3.36
CA ALA A 276 0.34 -14.50 -3.45
C ALA A 276 -0.56 -13.29 -3.72
N GLU A 277 -0.13 -12.10 -3.33
CA GLU A 277 -0.86 -10.83 -3.50
C GLU A 277 -0.37 -10.00 -4.70
N ASN A 278 0.41 -10.58 -5.61
CA ASN A 278 0.97 -9.87 -6.74
C ASN A 278 -0.10 -9.21 -7.63
N ASN A 279 -1.22 -9.88 -7.87
CA ASN A 279 -2.32 -9.35 -8.70
C ASN A 279 -2.95 -8.11 -8.06
N PHE A 280 -3.07 -8.10 -6.75
CA PHE A 280 -3.59 -6.95 -6.02
C PHE A 280 -2.66 -5.73 -6.15
N PHE A 281 -1.39 -5.89 -5.85
CA PHE A 281 -0.44 -4.79 -5.94
C PHE A 281 -0.25 -4.31 -7.39
N ASN A 282 -0.25 -5.22 -8.36
CA ASN A 282 -0.25 -4.86 -9.77
C ASN A 282 -1.50 -4.04 -10.15
N ALA A 283 -2.67 -4.39 -9.64
CA ALA A 283 -3.90 -3.66 -9.87
C ALA A 283 -3.84 -2.24 -9.30
N VAL A 284 -3.33 -2.07 -8.09
CA VAL A 284 -3.14 -0.74 -7.48
C VAL A 284 -2.24 0.12 -8.35
N ALA A 285 -1.07 -0.39 -8.73
CA ALA A 285 -0.11 0.34 -9.57
C ALA A 285 -0.69 0.69 -10.95
N SER A 286 -1.49 -0.19 -11.55
CA SER A 286 -2.08 -0.02 -12.88
C SER A 286 -3.29 0.92 -12.90
N ASN A 287 -3.89 1.21 -11.75
CA ASN A 287 -5.07 2.07 -11.63
C ASN A 287 -4.77 3.47 -11.07
N ILE A 288 -3.53 3.92 -11.15
CA ILE A 288 -3.15 5.28 -10.81
C ILE A 288 -3.31 6.15 -12.07
N PHE A 289 -4.08 7.20 -11.96
CA PHE A 289 -4.34 8.10 -13.09
C PHE A 289 -4.50 9.55 -12.63
N VAL A 290 -4.26 10.48 -13.55
CA VAL A 290 -4.56 11.89 -13.34
C VAL A 290 -6.05 12.09 -13.56
N LYS A 291 -6.73 12.70 -12.58
CA LYS A 291 -8.17 12.98 -12.69
C LYS A 291 -8.44 13.88 -13.91
N PRO A 292 -9.37 13.53 -14.82
CA PRO A 292 -9.73 14.38 -15.93
C PRO A 292 -10.27 15.75 -15.48
N ALA A 293 -10.15 16.78 -16.31
CA ALA A 293 -10.83 18.04 -16.08
C ALA A 293 -12.34 17.81 -16.06
N SER A 294 -13.02 18.32 -15.05
CA SER A 294 -14.48 18.35 -14.95
C SER A 294 -15.08 19.35 -15.93
#